data_6d599557b488e0b8c79dcf655e15e058
#
_entry.id   6d599557b488e0b8c79dcf655e15e058
#
_cell.length_a   1.000
_cell.length_b   1.000
_cell.length_c   1.000
_cell.angle_alpha   90.00
_cell.angle_beta   90.00
_cell.angle_gamma   90.00
#
_symmetry.space_group_name_H-M   'P 1'
#
loop_
_entity.id
_entity.type
_entity.pdbx_description
1 polymer ?
#
loop_
_entity_poly.entity_id
_entity_poly.type
_entity_poly.pdbx_seq_one_letter_code
_entity_poly.pdbx_strand_id
1 'polypeptide(L)'
;VTVVTRNIHQKSYVIKTQANAGYIDIVEANIYDEKKIRNLFENAELCINLVGILFEKKRGNTFNNIHTVFPSLLAKLSKEYKLKNFIHISALGINDAVDSKYAKSKLEGEKNVLNYFPLATILRPSIVYSVDDNFTTNMMTLLNRLPVFPIYYSGKTKFTPIHCSDLTDVIYHIVSKNINSKIIECIGPE
;
A
#
# COMPACT_ATOMS: atom_id res chain seq x y z
N VAL A 1 10.07 -14.97 2.89
CA VAL A 1 9.04 -13.94 2.57
C VAL A 1 8.53 -14.20 1.16
N THR A 2 7.20 -14.28 0.99
CA THR A 2 6.59 -14.41 -0.33
C THR A 2 6.14 -13.03 -0.84
N VAL A 3 6.67 -12.61 -1.97
CA VAL A 3 6.31 -11.35 -2.62
C VAL A 3 5.41 -11.65 -3.83
N VAL A 4 4.23 -11.04 -3.83
CA VAL A 4 3.26 -11.21 -4.92
C VAL A 4 3.35 -10.05 -5.89
N THR A 5 3.52 -10.33 -7.17
CA THR A 5 3.60 -9.32 -8.24
C THR A 5 2.70 -9.68 -9.40
N ARG A 6 2.26 -8.68 -10.16
CA ARG A 6 1.47 -8.88 -11.39
C ARG A 6 2.32 -9.28 -12.61
N ASN A 7 3.60 -8.98 -12.58
CA ASN A 7 4.51 -9.24 -13.68
C ASN A 7 5.90 -9.58 -13.12
N ILE A 8 6.19 -10.87 -13.08
CA ILE A 8 7.44 -11.37 -12.54
C ILE A 8 8.65 -10.95 -13.40
N HIS A 9 8.47 -10.84 -14.72
CA HIS A 9 9.57 -10.52 -15.63
C HIS A 9 10.08 -9.09 -15.50
N GLN A 10 9.21 -8.16 -15.09
CA GLN A 10 9.60 -6.74 -15.00
C GLN A 10 10.34 -6.38 -13.71
N LYS A 11 10.06 -7.04 -12.59
CA LYS A 11 10.54 -6.59 -11.28
C LYS A 11 11.24 -7.66 -10.44
N SER A 12 11.24 -8.93 -10.87
CA SER A 12 11.78 -10.01 -10.04
C SER A 12 13.27 -9.84 -9.73
N TYR A 13 14.05 -9.32 -10.67
CA TYR A 13 15.48 -9.12 -10.44
C TYR A 13 15.75 -8.10 -9.32
N VAL A 14 15.00 -6.99 -9.29
CA VAL A 14 15.13 -5.97 -8.23
C VAL A 14 14.78 -6.57 -6.87
N ILE A 15 13.68 -7.33 -6.80
CA ILE A 15 13.22 -7.94 -5.56
C ILE A 15 14.21 -9.01 -5.06
N LYS A 16 14.71 -9.86 -5.96
CA LYS A 16 15.64 -10.93 -5.62
C LYS A 16 16.97 -10.45 -5.06
N THR A 17 17.42 -9.26 -5.48
CA THR A 17 18.68 -8.67 -5.00
C THR A 17 18.56 -8.05 -3.59
N GLN A 18 17.36 -7.97 -3.02
CA GLN A 18 17.15 -7.35 -1.70
C GLN A 18 17.39 -8.32 -0.52
N ALA A 19 17.58 -9.60 -0.78
CA ALA A 19 17.90 -10.58 0.27
C ALA A 19 18.74 -11.74 -0.26
N ASN A 20 19.32 -12.49 0.66
CA ASN A 20 20.05 -13.71 0.33
C ASN A 20 19.16 -14.74 -0.37
N ALA A 21 19.78 -15.60 -1.17
CA ALA A 21 19.08 -16.68 -1.88
C ALA A 21 18.26 -17.56 -0.92
N GLY A 22 17.02 -17.85 -1.29
CA GLY A 22 16.11 -18.67 -0.48
C GLY A 22 15.26 -17.89 0.55
N TYR A 23 15.55 -16.61 0.82
CA TYR A 23 14.75 -15.81 1.75
C TYR A 23 13.56 -15.10 1.11
N ILE A 24 13.59 -14.93 -0.21
CA ILE A 24 12.49 -14.33 -0.96
C ILE A 24 11.98 -15.30 -2.01
N ASP A 25 10.70 -15.58 -1.97
CA ASP A 25 9.94 -16.27 -3.01
C ASP A 25 9.05 -15.26 -3.74
N ILE A 26 9.01 -15.33 -5.08
CA ILE A 26 8.24 -14.39 -5.90
C ILE A 26 7.17 -15.14 -6.66
N VAL A 27 5.93 -14.79 -6.41
CA VAL A 27 4.76 -15.39 -7.06
C VAL A 27 4.07 -14.37 -7.95
N GLU A 28 3.81 -14.75 -9.18
CA GLU A 28 2.96 -13.95 -10.07
C GLU A 28 1.49 -14.27 -9.81
N ALA A 29 0.73 -13.26 -9.39
CA ALA A 29 -0.72 -13.39 -9.24
C ALA A 29 -1.44 -12.09 -9.58
N ASN A 30 -2.65 -12.23 -10.11
CA ASN A 30 -3.56 -11.14 -10.32
C ASN A 30 -4.51 -11.03 -9.12
N ILE A 31 -4.87 -9.80 -8.73
CA ILE A 31 -5.84 -9.54 -7.63
C ILE A 31 -7.22 -10.17 -7.88
N TYR A 32 -7.54 -10.50 -9.13
CA TYR A 32 -8.81 -11.16 -9.54
C TYR A 32 -8.74 -12.69 -9.51
N ASP A 33 -7.55 -13.26 -9.34
CA ASP A 33 -7.35 -14.70 -9.19
C ASP A 33 -7.46 -15.11 -7.72
N GLU A 34 -8.69 -15.12 -7.22
CA GLU A 34 -8.97 -15.45 -5.81
C GLU A 34 -8.39 -16.83 -5.42
N LYS A 35 -8.47 -17.82 -6.30
CA LYS A 35 -7.95 -19.16 -6.03
C LYS A 35 -6.45 -19.12 -5.76
N LYS A 36 -5.71 -18.43 -6.61
CA LYS A 36 -4.26 -18.29 -6.46
C LYS A 36 -3.89 -17.46 -5.23
N ILE A 37 -4.63 -16.38 -4.96
CA ILE A 37 -4.45 -15.58 -3.73
C ILE A 37 -4.71 -16.45 -2.49
N ARG A 38 -5.77 -17.22 -2.47
CA ARG A 38 -6.13 -18.13 -1.35
C ARG A 38 -5.01 -19.12 -1.02
N ASN A 39 -4.43 -19.77 -2.03
CA ASN A 39 -3.33 -20.72 -1.83
C ASN A 39 -2.11 -20.09 -1.15
N LEU A 40 -1.88 -18.77 -1.33
CA LEU A 40 -0.78 -18.06 -0.68
C LEU A 40 -0.98 -17.92 0.84
N PHE A 41 -2.22 -18.02 1.32
CA PHE A 41 -2.54 -17.89 2.73
C PHE A 41 -2.34 -19.20 3.53
N GLU A 42 -2.25 -20.36 2.87
CA GLU A 42 -2.13 -21.66 3.53
C GLU A 42 -0.92 -21.75 4.49
N ASN A 43 0.18 -21.08 4.14
CA ASN A 43 1.41 -21.08 4.95
C ASN A 43 1.80 -19.67 5.41
N ALA A 44 0.87 -18.71 5.35
CA ALA A 44 1.14 -17.33 5.75
C ALA A 44 0.86 -17.11 7.24
N GLU A 45 1.74 -16.43 7.93
CA GLU A 45 1.53 -15.95 9.30
C GLU A 45 1.10 -14.50 9.37
N LEU A 46 1.45 -13.74 8.34
CA LEU A 46 1.24 -12.30 8.23
C LEU A 46 0.93 -11.94 6.79
N CYS A 47 0.03 -11.00 6.58
CA CYS A 47 -0.22 -10.39 5.27
C CYS A 47 0.06 -8.89 5.32
N ILE A 48 0.80 -8.37 4.33
CA ILE A 48 1.03 -6.93 4.16
C ILE A 48 0.45 -6.51 2.81
N ASN A 49 -0.60 -5.70 2.83
CA ASN A 49 -1.22 -5.19 1.62
C ASN A 49 -0.67 -3.82 1.23
N LEU A 50 0.21 -3.82 0.23
CA LEU A 50 0.81 -2.62 -0.37
C LEU A 50 0.10 -2.17 -1.66
N VAL A 51 -0.98 -2.86 -2.06
CA VAL A 51 -1.63 -2.62 -3.36
C VAL A 51 -2.47 -1.36 -3.32
N GLY A 52 -2.22 -0.47 -4.27
CA GLY A 52 -2.96 0.78 -4.44
C GLY A 52 -2.76 1.39 -5.82
N ILE A 53 -3.65 2.29 -6.20
CA ILE A 53 -3.58 3.08 -7.43
C ILE A 53 -3.91 4.54 -7.12
N LEU A 54 -3.31 5.48 -7.84
CA LEU A 54 -3.61 6.92 -7.71
C LEU A 54 -4.69 7.39 -8.69
N PHE A 55 -4.92 6.64 -9.76
CA PHE A 55 -5.94 6.93 -10.78
C PHE A 55 -6.47 5.65 -11.40
N GLU A 56 -7.73 5.70 -11.80
CA GLU A 56 -8.41 4.57 -12.42
C GLU A 56 -7.92 4.33 -13.85
N LYS A 57 -7.83 3.06 -14.24
CA LYS A 57 -7.51 2.63 -15.61
C LYS A 57 -8.60 1.68 -16.11
N LYS A 58 -8.69 1.56 -17.45
CA LYS A 58 -9.57 0.56 -18.09
C LYS A 58 -9.24 -0.87 -17.61
N ARG A 59 -10.14 -1.83 -17.85
CA ARG A 59 -9.98 -3.26 -17.52
C ARG A 59 -9.98 -3.58 -16.01
N GLY A 60 -10.89 -2.97 -15.28
CA GLY A 60 -11.13 -3.36 -13.87
C GLY A 60 -10.23 -2.67 -12.84
N ASN A 61 -9.18 -1.94 -13.25
CA ASN A 61 -8.34 -1.17 -12.32
C ASN A 61 -9.08 0.08 -11.83
N THR A 62 -10.15 -0.11 -11.06
CA THR A 62 -10.95 0.93 -10.42
C THR A 62 -10.57 1.09 -8.96
N PHE A 63 -10.84 2.25 -8.39
CA PHE A 63 -10.66 2.50 -6.96
C PHE A 63 -11.42 1.48 -6.13
N ASN A 64 -12.67 1.19 -6.48
CA ASN A 64 -13.47 0.22 -5.75
C ASN A 64 -12.81 -1.17 -5.72
N ASN A 65 -12.37 -1.69 -6.86
CA ASN A 65 -11.78 -3.02 -6.92
C ASN A 65 -10.45 -3.11 -6.15
N ILE A 66 -9.62 -2.08 -6.25
CA ILE A 66 -8.26 -2.08 -5.69
C ILE A 66 -8.23 -1.67 -4.21
N HIS A 67 -9.04 -0.66 -3.83
CA HIS A 67 -8.99 -0.10 -2.48
C HIS A 67 -10.06 -0.64 -1.55
N THR A 68 -11.13 -1.23 -2.10
CA THR A 68 -12.26 -1.71 -1.28
C THR A 68 -12.41 -3.23 -1.36
N VAL A 69 -12.62 -3.78 -2.57
CA VAL A 69 -12.91 -5.22 -2.73
C VAL A 69 -11.69 -6.08 -2.41
N PHE A 70 -10.53 -5.75 -2.99
CA PHE A 70 -9.33 -6.57 -2.78
C PHE A 70 -8.82 -6.59 -1.33
N PRO A 71 -8.70 -5.46 -0.60
CA PRO A 71 -8.37 -5.49 0.82
C PRO A 71 -9.38 -6.25 1.67
N SER A 72 -10.68 -6.18 1.31
CA SER A 72 -11.74 -6.94 1.98
C SER A 72 -11.53 -8.44 1.81
N LEU A 73 -11.16 -8.88 0.61
CA LEU A 73 -10.82 -10.29 0.35
C LEU A 73 -9.62 -10.73 1.22
N LEU A 74 -8.54 -9.95 1.23
CA LEU A 74 -7.37 -10.27 2.04
C LEU A 74 -7.69 -10.36 3.54
N ALA A 75 -8.52 -9.44 4.04
CA ALA A 75 -8.94 -9.46 5.45
C ALA A 75 -9.80 -10.69 5.79
N LYS A 76 -10.70 -11.11 4.89
CA LYS A 76 -11.48 -12.35 5.02
C LYS A 76 -10.55 -13.57 5.07
N LEU A 77 -9.61 -13.66 4.14
CA LEU A 77 -8.64 -14.76 4.11
C LEU A 77 -7.75 -14.74 5.35
N SER A 78 -7.30 -13.57 5.81
CA SER A 78 -6.51 -13.44 7.04
C SER A 78 -7.25 -14.02 8.25
N LYS A 79 -8.57 -13.80 8.33
CA LYS A 79 -9.42 -14.38 9.37
C LYS A 79 -9.59 -15.89 9.20
N GLU A 80 -9.89 -16.34 7.99
CA GLU A 80 -10.11 -17.75 7.66
C GLU A 80 -8.88 -18.60 7.99
N TYR A 81 -7.69 -18.13 7.59
CA TYR A 81 -6.42 -18.82 7.82
C TYR A 81 -5.76 -18.45 9.16
N LYS A 82 -6.44 -17.68 10.02
CA LYS A 82 -6.01 -17.32 11.38
C LYS A 82 -4.63 -16.66 11.42
N LEU A 83 -4.36 -15.73 10.50
CA LEU A 83 -3.11 -14.99 10.50
C LEU A 83 -2.92 -14.23 11.82
N LYS A 84 -1.69 -14.07 12.25
CA LYS A 84 -1.33 -13.33 13.47
C LYS A 84 -1.56 -11.83 13.32
N ASN A 85 -1.30 -11.30 12.12
CA ASN A 85 -1.44 -9.87 11.82
C ASN A 85 -1.80 -9.65 10.34
N PHE A 86 -2.47 -8.53 10.07
CA PHE A 86 -2.71 -8.00 8.75
C PHE A 86 -2.39 -6.51 8.72
N ILE A 87 -1.41 -6.09 7.94
CA ILE A 87 -1.02 -4.68 7.79
C ILE A 87 -1.58 -4.17 6.45
N HIS A 88 -2.38 -3.12 6.52
CA HIS A 88 -2.96 -2.49 5.33
C HIS A 88 -2.45 -1.06 5.15
N ILE A 89 -1.87 -0.77 3.98
CA ILE A 89 -1.40 0.58 3.64
C ILE A 89 -2.54 1.40 3.05
N SER A 90 -2.95 2.40 3.79
CA SER A 90 -3.94 3.41 3.40
C SER A 90 -3.25 4.72 2.96
N ALA A 91 -3.76 5.87 3.34
CA ALA A 91 -3.14 7.16 3.08
C ALA A 91 -3.51 8.18 4.16
N LEU A 92 -2.62 9.14 4.40
CA LEU A 92 -2.86 10.28 5.28
C LEU A 92 -3.92 11.22 4.67
N GLY A 93 -4.71 11.88 5.52
CA GLY A 93 -5.65 12.94 5.14
C GLY A 93 -6.90 12.46 4.39
N ILE A 94 -7.16 11.16 4.30
CA ILE A 94 -8.34 10.64 3.59
C ILE A 94 -9.66 10.95 4.28
N ASN A 95 -9.64 11.24 5.59
CA ASN A 95 -10.83 11.66 6.34
C ASN A 95 -11.32 13.05 5.91
N ASP A 96 -10.40 13.93 5.51
CA ASP A 96 -10.69 15.34 5.21
C ASP A 96 -11.03 15.54 3.74
N ALA A 97 -10.61 14.64 2.87
CA ALA A 97 -10.81 14.71 1.43
C ALA A 97 -12.17 14.14 0.98
N VAL A 98 -13.27 14.68 1.55
CA VAL A 98 -14.63 14.15 1.41
C VAL A 98 -15.17 14.08 -0.01
N ASP A 99 -14.67 14.90 -0.93
CA ASP A 99 -15.08 14.90 -2.36
C ASP A 99 -14.24 13.97 -3.23
N SER A 100 -13.13 13.47 -2.71
CA SER A 100 -12.21 12.61 -3.44
C SER A 100 -12.72 11.17 -3.52
N LYS A 101 -12.96 10.67 -4.75
CA LYS A 101 -13.28 9.26 -4.99
C LYS A 101 -12.18 8.32 -4.48
N TYR A 102 -10.92 8.74 -4.60
CA TYR A 102 -9.77 8.02 -4.05
C TYR A 102 -9.89 7.88 -2.52
N ALA A 103 -10.08 9.00 -1.82
CA ALA A 103 -10.18 9.00 -0.36
C ALA A 103 -11.38 8.17 0.14
N LYS A 104 -12.56 8.34 -0.49
CA LYS A 104 -13.75 7.53 -0.18
C LYS A 104 -13.47 6.04 -0.32
N SER A 105 -12.83 5.63 -1.40
CA SER A 105 -12.53 4.20 -1.63
C SER A 105 -11.53 3.63 -0.63
N LYS A 106 -10.53 4.43 -0.22
CA LYS A 106 -9.57 4.04 0.82
C LYS A 106 -10.26 3.89 2.18
N LEU A 107 -11.09 4.86 2.58
CA LEU A 107 -11.86 4.80 3.83
C LEU A 107 -12.79 3.59 3.88
N GLU A 108 -13.48 3.30 2.78
CA GLU A 108 -14.35 2.13 2.68
C GLU A 108 -13.53 0.83 2.80
N GLY A 109 -12.36 0.80 2.17
CA GLY A 109 -11.42 -0.31 2.31
C GLY A 109 -10.97 -0.53 3.75
N GLU A 110 -10.58 0.54 4.47
CA GLU A 110 -10.22 0.46 5.88
C GLU A 110 -11.36 -0.11 6.74
N LYS A 111 -12.58 0.41 6.56
CA LYS A 111 -13.77 -0.06 7.28
C LYS A 111 -14.01 -1.55 7.06
N ASN A 112 -13.94 -1.99 5.81
CA ASN A 112 -14.13 -3.39 5.47
C ASN A 112 -13.04 -4.29 6.02
N VAL A 113 -11.79 -3.84 5.97
CA VAL A 113 -10.66 -4.56 6.57
C VAL A 113 -10.88 -4.77 8.06
N LEU A 114 -11.19 -3.71 8.81
CA LEU A 114 -11.42 -3.79 10.26
C LEU A 114 -12.66 -4.62 10.61
N ASN A 115 -13.68 -4.60 9.76
CA ASN A 115 -14.90 -5.37 9.95
C ASN A 115 -14.64 -6.90 9.83
N TYR A 116 -13.84 -7.30 8.84
CA TYR A 116 -13.51 -8.72 8.64
C TYR A 116 -12.37 -9.20 9.53
N PHE A 117 -11.37 -8.37 9.79
CA PHE A 117 -10.20 -8.69 10.61
C PHE A 117 -9.89 -7.55 11.60
N PRO A 118 -10.56 -7.50 12.76
CA PRO A 118 -10.40 -6.42 13.75
C PRO A 118 -8.98 -6.27 14.31
N LEU A 119 -8.15 -7.29 14.17
CA LEU A 119 -6.73 -7.25 14.57
C LEU A 119 -5.84 -6.54 13.54
N ALA A 120 -6.37 -6.11 12.39
CA ALA A 120 -5.59 -5.42 11.38
C ALA A 120 -4.97 -4.12 11.92
N THR A 121 -3.76 -3.84 11.44
CA THR A 121 -3.10 -2.54 11.63
C THR A 121 -3.16 -1.77 10.32
N ILE A 122 -3.74 -0.58 10.36
CA ILE A 122 -3.84 0.32 9.22
C ILE A 122 -2.73 1.36 9.31
N LEU A 123 -1.92 1.46 8.27
CA LEU A 123 -0.93 2.54 8.15
C LEU A 123 -1.43 3.60 7.17
N ARG A 124 -1.40 4.84 7.59
CA ARG A 124 -1.74 6.01 6.77
C ARG A 124 -0.48 6.85 6.51
N PRO A 125 0.36 6.43 5.56
CA PRO A 125 1.53 7.21 5.23
C PRO A 125 1.14 8.51 4.54
N SER A 126 1.96 9.53 4.75
CA SER A 126 2.03 10.72 3.92
C SER A 126 2.64 10.36 2.56
N ILE A 127 3.07 11.34 1.79
CA ILE A 127 3.77 11.09 0.53
C ILE A 127 5.04 10.31 0.83
N VAL A 128 5.12 9.08 0.31
CA VAL A 128 6.31 8.23 0.44
C VAL A 128 7.28 8.58 -0.69
N TYR A 129 8.51 8.90 -0.34
CA TYR A 129 9.56 9.22 -1.31
C TYR A 129 10.78 8.32 -1.16
N SER A 130 11.51 8.16 -2.25
CA SER A 130 12.77 7.43 -2.32
C SER A 130 13.56 7.89 -3.56
N VAL A 131 14.74 7.32 -3.78
CA VAL A 131 15.57 7.65 -4.96
C VAL A 131 14.83 7.41 -6.28
N ASP A 132 14.00 6.36 -6.35
CA ASP A 132 13.30 5.92 -7.57
C ASP A 132 11.77 6.08 -7.46
N ASP A 133 11.27 7.02 -6.64
CA ASP A 133 9.82 7.23 -6.53
C ASP A 133 9.23 7.97 -7.73
N ASN A 134 7.94 7.72 -7.97
CA ASN A 134 7.24 8.36 -9.08
C ASN A 134 6.81 9.81 -8.76
N PHE A 135 6.70 10.20 -7.49
CA PHE A 135 6.20 11.53 -7.13
C PHE A 135 7.26 12.58 -7.40
N THR A 136 8.45 12.42 -6.84
CA THR A 136 9.56 13.37 -7.04
C THR A 136 10.03 13.36 -8.49
N THR A 137 10.17 12.19 -9.12
CA THR A 137 10.57 12.06 -10.53
C THR A 137 9.59 12.73 -11.48
N ASN A 138 8.27 12.57 -11.27
CA ASN A 138 7.27 13.23 -12.10
C ASN A 138 7.25 14.74 -11.87
N MET A 139 7.41 15.20 -10.62
CA MET A 139 7.50 16.61 -10.29
C MET A 139 8.72 17.26 -10.94
N MET A 140 9.89 16.63 -10.83
CA MET A 140 11.12 17.10 -11.50
C MET A 140 10.97 17.14 -13.02
N THR A 141 10.36 16.13 -13.61
CA THR A 141 10.10 16.08 -15.05
C THR A 141 9.18 17.21 -15.49
N LEU A 142 8.14 17.50 -14.70
CA LEU A 142 7.19 18.58 -14.98
C LEU A 142 7.86 19.95 -14.88
N LEU A 143 8.64 20.19 -13.83
CA LEU A 143 9.40 21.43 -13.63
C LEU A 143 10.41 21.68 -14.76
N ASN A 144 11.07 20.63 -15.25
CA ASN A 144 12.05 20.74 -16.33
C ASN A 144 11.42 20.96 -17.71
N ARG A 145 10.16 20.62 -17.90
CA ARG A 145 9.48 20.72 -19.21
C ARG A 145 8.61 21.95 -19.35
N LEU A 146 8.11 22.50 -18.27
CA LEU A 146 7.20 23.63 -18.32
C LEU A 146 7.94 24.95 -18.06
N PRO A 147 7.77 25.97 -18.92
CA PRO A 147 8.32 27.30 -18.70
C PRO A 147 7.63 28.04 -17.54
N VAL A 148 6.39 27.62 -17.21
CA VAL A 148 5.60 28.15 -16.10
C VAL A 148 4.98 26.98 -15.34
N PHE A 149 5.17 26.93 -14.03
CA PHE A 149 4.60 25.89 -13.19
C PHE A 149 3.29 26.38 -12.53
N PRO A 150 2.18 25.66 -12.69
CA PRO A 150 0.93 26.05 -12.05
C PRO A 150 1.02 25.82 -10.53
N ILE A 151 0.81 26.88 -9.77
CA ILE A 151 0.80 26.82 -8.29
C ILE A 151 -0.65 26.60 -7.85
N TYR A 152 -0.94 25.43 -7.31
CA TYR A 152 -2.24 25.12 -6.73
C TYR A 152 -2.35 25.68 -5.31
N TYR A 153 -3.56 26.14 -4.93
CA TYR A 153 -3.87 26.68 -3.60
C TYR A 153 -2.89 27.78 -3.13
N SER A 154 -2.42 28.62 -4.07
CA SER A 154 -1.43 29.69 -3.81
C SER A 154 -0.13 29.18 -3.16
N GLY A 155 0.25 27.93 -3.39
CA GLY A 155 1.46 27.32 -2.84
C GLY A 155 1.42 27.08 -1.32
N LYS A 156 0.26 27.17 -0.69
CA LYS A 156 0.12 27.01 0.78
C LYS A 156 -0.03 25.55 1.24
N THR A 157 -0.13 24.62 0.31
CA THR A 157 -0.22 23.19 0.66
C THR A 157 1.08 22.72 1.30
N LYS A 158 0.98 22.24 2.53
CA LYS A 158 2.11 21.66 3.27
C LYS A 158 2.10 20.14 3.10
N PHE A 159 3.27 19.56 2.96
CA PHE A 159 3.47 18.12 2.91
C PHE A 159 4.46 17.72 4.00
N THR A 160 4.24 16.56 4.59
CA THR A 160 5.16 15.93 5.55
C THR A 160 5.63 14.59 4.97
N PRO A 161 6.44 14.61 3.89
CA PRO A 161 6.81 13.39 3.20
C PRO A 161 7.61 12.47 4.13
N ILE A 162 7.38 11.16 4.01
CA ILE A 162 8.11 10.13 4.75
C ILE A 162 9.04 9.37 3.80
N HIS A 163 10.28 9.11 4.24
CA HIS A 163 11.19 8.29 3.45
C HIS A 163 10.75 6.81 3.47
N CYS A 164 10.96 6.12 2.36
CA CYS A 164 10.56 4.72 2.21
C CYS A 164 11.18 3.80 3.27
N SER A 165 12.45 4.06 3.67
CA SER A 165 13.11 3.30 4.74
C SER A 165 12.39 3.45 6.08
N ASP A 166 12.00 4.68 6.44
CA ASP A 166 11.34 4.94 7.73
C ASP A 166 9.98 4.24 7.80
N LEU A 167 9.23 4.25 6.69
CA LEU A 167 7.98 3.50 6.60
C LEU A 167 8.23 1.98 6.72
N THR A 168 9.32 1.48 6.14
CA THR A 168 9.71 0.07 6.25
C THR A 168 10.08 -0.29 7.68
N ASP A 169 10.80 0.59 8.39
CA ASP A 169 11.16 0.40 9.80
C ASP A 169 9.91 0.39 10.70
N VAL A 170 8.93 1.24 10.42
CA VAL A 170 7.62 1.20 11.10
C VAL A 170 6.94 -0.16 10.90
N ILE A 171 6.88 -0.66 9.66
CA ILE A 171 6.30 -1.98 9.35
C ILE A 171 7.07 -3.08 10.08
N TYR A 172 8.40 -3.06 10.04
CA TYR A 172 9.24 -4.02 10.74
C TYR A 172 8.99 -4.00 12.25
N HIS A 173 8.88 -2.81 12.84
CA HIS A 173 8.58 -2.65 14.27
C HIS A 173 7.20 -3.22 14.64
N ILE A 174 6.19 -2.97 13.83
CA ILE A 174 4.85 -3.53 14.00
C ILE A 174 4.88 -5.06 13.99
N VAL A 175 5.57 -5.64 13.01
CA VAL A 175 5.70 -7.10 12.90
C VAL A 175 6.48 -7.69 14.08
N SER A 176 7.64 -7.12 14.39
CA SER A 176 8.53 -7.63 15.45
C SER A 176 7.94 -7.51 16.85
N LYS A 177 7.15 -6.47 17.11
CA LYS A 177 6.46 -6.24 18.40
C LYS A 177 5.03 -6.77 18.42
N ASN A 178 4.57 -7.38 17.33
CA ASN A 178 3.21 -7.91 17.19
C ASN A 178 2.13 -6.86 17.54
N ILE A 179 2.27 -5.65 16.99
CA ILE A 179 1.34 -4.55 17.21
C ILE A 179 0.11 -4.77 16.34
N ASN A 180 -1.06 -4.82 16.97
CA ASN A 180 -2.34 -5.12 16.33
C ASN A 180 -3.39 -4.04 16.65
N SER A 181 -4.46 -4.00 15.86
CA SER A 181 -5.66 -3.16 16.11
C SER A 181 -5.34 -1.67 16.21
N LYS A 182 -4.45 -1.15 15.37
CA LYS A 182 -4.06 0.27 15.38
C LYS A 182 -4.29 0.91 14.01
N ILE A 183 -4.63 2.21 14.05
CA ILE A 183 -4.53 3.09 12.90
C ILE A 183 -3.38 4.05 13.21
N ILE A 184 -2.35 4.03 12.39
CA ILE A 184 -1.11 4.78 12.61
C ILE A 184 -0.87 5.70 11.43
N GLU A 185 -0.79 6.99 11.68
CA GLU A 185 -0.38 7.98 10.69
C GLU A 185 1.14 8.06 10.65
N CYS A 186 1.70 7.88 9.45
CA CYS A 186 3.15 7.85 9.24
C CYS A 186 3.55 9.11 8.47
N ILE A 187 4.16 10.04 9.20
CA ILE A 187 4.64 11.32 8.67
C ILE A 187 6.14 11.40 8.84
N GLY A 188 6.80 12.12 7.94
CA GLY A 188 8.21 12.46 8.08
C GLY A 188 8.44 13.57 9.10
N PRO A 189 9.70 13.89 9.41
CA PRO A 189 10.05 15.00 10.28
C PRO A 189 9.56 16.33 9.69
N GLU A 190 9.21 17.28 10.56
CA GLU A 190 8.81 18.65 10.20
C GLU A 190 10.00 19.49 9.72
#